data_5ceb21412efa5af0554a6603bd8c3e29
#
_entry.id   5ceb21412efa5af0554a6603bd8c3e29
#
_cell.length_a   1.000
_cell.length_b   1.000
_cell.length_c   1.000
_cell.angle_alpha   90.00
_cell.angle_beta   90.00
_cell.angle_gamma   90.00
#
_symmetry.space_group_name_H-M   'P 1'
#
loop_
_entity.id
_entity.type
_entity.pdbx_description
1 polymer ?
#
loop_
_entity_poly.entity_id
_entity_poly.type
_entity_poly.pdbx_seq_one_letter_code
_entity_poly.pdbx_strand_id
1 'polypeptide(L)'
;MKLSLESIINDAAAWQAKGVALPKFDIAAMRKRTAETPQWVHFGAGNIFRGFIGSLSQRLLDAGLAETGIIACDTFDFEVIDKIYTANDSLTLNVLLNPDGTTSREVLAGVAEGLKADFSDCAAAERLRAIFRAPSLQMLSFTITEKGYAIRGTDGSLLPVVQSDMTAGPQAPRHVMSITAALLLERFRAGALPMAVVAMDNCSHNGEKLMKAVLEIAEAWVANGLADEGFIAYLKDESKISFPWTMIDKITPRPHPRVEKSLADDGFEGMAPIVTDKKTFIAAFVNAEKPQYLVVEDKFPNGRPALEKAGVYFCDRETVNMTERMKVTTCLNPLHTAMSMYGCLLGYTLICDEMKDEDIVNLVKRLGYVEGLPVVVDPKIVSPKAFIDEVVNDRLPNPFMPDDPRRIATDTSQKVGIRFGETVKSYIAAGKDLNDLVAIPLAIAGWFRYLLAVNDNGEAFEVSPDPLKEEFQSKLAGIVWNDPSSYKGQLSALLANESVFHVDYTKTPLAKRIEEYFVKLLAGPGSARKLLQDELK
;
A
#
# COMPACT_ATOMS: atom_id res chain seq x y z
N MET A 1 0.14 -28.85 -15.67
CA MET A 1 -1.21 -28.19 -15.79
C MET A 1 -1.00 -26.72 -16.12
N LYS A 2 -1.54 -26.26 -17.26
CA LYS A 2 -1.45 -24.86 -17.68
C LYS A 2 -2.67 -24.08 -17.13
N LEU A 3 -2.48 -22.85 -16.68
CA LEU A 3 -3.57 -21.97 -16.25
C LEU A 3 -4.35 -21.47 -17.48
N SER A 4 -5.47 -22.09 -17.77
CA SER A 4 -6.37 -21.74 -18.87
C SER A 4 -7.82 -22.15 -18.55
N LEU A 5 -8.79 -21.54 -19.21
CA LEU A 5 -10.21 -21.92 -19.07
C LEU A 5 -10.43 -23.39 -19.39
N GLU A 6 -9.83 -23.87 -20.48
CA GLU A 6 -9.92 -25.26 -20.88
C GLU A 6 -9.46 -26.20 -19.78
N SER A 7 -8.27 -25.94 -19.18
CA SER A 7 -7.71 -26.80 -18.15
C SER A 7 -8.50 -26.77 -16.85
N ILE A 8 -8.96 -25.61 -16.35
CA ILE A 8 -9.72 -25.55 -15.10
C ILE A 8 -11.13 -26.16 -15.20
N ILE A 9 -11.67 -26.27 -16.43
CA ILE A 9 -12.97 -26.90 -16.69
C ILE A 9 -12.79 -28.41 -16.92
N ASN A 10 -11.89 -28.81 -17.81
CA ASN A 10 -11.73 -30.21 -18.21
C ASN A 10 -10.99 -31.04 -17.16
N ASP A 11 -10.03 -30.44 -16.46
CA ASP A 11 -9.15 -31.10 -15.48
C ASP A 11 -9.47 -30.68 -14.04
N ALA A 12 -10.68 -30.22 -13.74
CA ALA A 12 -11.06 -29.65 -12.43
C ALA A 12 -10.66 -30.55 -11.25
N ALA A 13 -10.84 -31.86 -11.36
CA ALA A 13 -10.46 -32.83 -10.32
C ALA A 13 -8.94 -32.84 -10.06
N ALA A 14 -8.12 -32.67 -11.12
CA ALA A 14 -6.66 -32.62 -10.99
C ALA A 14 -6.21 -31.34 -10.26
N TRP A 15 -6.84 -30.18 -10.57
CA TRP A 15 -6.58 -28.93 -9.87
C TRP A 15 -6.95 -29.04 -8.38
N GLN A 16 -8.13 -29.58 -8.07
CA GLN A 16 -8.58 -29.77 -6.69
C GLN A 16 -7.71 -30.76 -5.91
N ALA A 17 -7.21 -31.83 -6.56
CA ALA A 17 -6.29 -32.79 -5.96
C ALA A 17 -4.94 -32.14 -5.57
N LYS A 18 -4.56 -31.01 -6.19
CA LYS A 18 -3.41 -30.17 -5.84
C LYS A 18 -3.75 -29.08 -4.81
N GLY A 19 -4.93 -29.15 -4.18
CA GLY A 19 -5.38 -28.21 -3.17
C GLY A 19 -5.73 -26.80 -3.72
N VAL A 20 -6.08 -26.71 -5.00
CA VAL A 20 -6.48 -25.44 -5.62
C VAL A 20 -7.99 -25.30 -5.60
N ALA A 21 -8.50 -24.22 -4.99
CA ALA A 21 -9.91 -23.87 -5.08
C ALA A 21 -10.23 -23.30 -6.46
N LEU A 22 -11.33 -23.74 -7.06
CA LEU A 22 -11.79 -23.29 -8.38
C LEU A 22 -13.02 -22.38 -8.26
N PRO A 23 -13.26 -21.47 -9.25
CA PRO A 23 -14.44 -20.63 -9.31
C PRO A 23 -15.73 -21.45 -9.27
N LYS A 24 -16.78 -20.91 -8.61
CA LYS A 24 -18.09 -21.59 -8.45
C LYS A 24 -19.20 -21.00 -9.32
N PHE A 25 -18.88 -20.07 -10.20
CA PHE A 25 -19.83 -19.42 -11.10
C PHE A 25 -19.53 -19.73 -12.56
N ASP A 26 -20.50 -19.46 -13.44
CA ASP A 26 -20.34 -19.58 -14.89
C ASP A 26 -19.51 -18.39 -15.42
N ILE A 27 -18.24 -18.65 -15.74
CA ILE A 27 -17.29 -17.65 -16.23
C ILE A 27 -17.73 -17.08 -17.59
N ALA A 28 -18.27 -17.91 -18.47
CA ALA A 28 -18.69 -17.47 -19.81
C ALA A 28 -19.92 -16.54 -19.72
N ALA A 29 -20.90 -16.89 -18.89
CA ALA A 29 -22.07 -16.05 -18.64
C ALA A 29 -21.68 -14.72 -17.98
N MET A 30 -20.77 -14.73 -16.99
CA MET A 30 -20.26 -13.53 -16.34
C MET A 30 -19.56 -12.61 -17.36
N ARG A 31 -18.68 -13.13 -18.20
CA ARG A 31 -17.98 -12.34 -19.23
C ARG A 31 -18.94 -11.71 -20.23
N LYS A 32 -19.91 -12.49 -20.70
CA LYS A 32 -20.96 -11.98 -21.59
C LYS A 32 -21.73 -10.84 -20.94
N ARG A 33 -22.20 -11.05 -19.72
CA ARG A 33 -22.93 -10.02 -18.96
C ARG A 33 -22.09 -8.76 -18.74
N THR A 34 -20.81 -8.90 -18.42
CA THR A 34 -19.90 -7.76 -18.22
C THR A 34 -19.69 -6.99 -19.53
N ALA A 35 -19.60 -7.67 -20.66
CA ALA A 35 -19.46 -7.02 -21.97
C ALA A 35 -20.69 -6.20 -22.34
N GLU A 36 -21.91 -6.70 -22.03
CA GLU A 36 -23.19 -6.06 -22.31
C GLU A 36 -23.52 -4.93 -21.30
N THR A 37 -23.23 -5.14 -20.02
CA THR A 37 -23.58 -4.23 -18.93
C THR A 37 -22.39 -4.03 -17.97
N PRO A 38 -21.30 -3.34 -18.41
CA PRO A 38 -20.13 -3.12 -17.58
C PRO A 38 -20.47 -2.30 -16.34
N GLN A 39 -20.00 -2.74 -15.16
CA GLN A 39 -20.25 -2.07 -13.90
C GLN A 39 -18.96 -1.56 -13.23
N TRP A 40 -17.84 -2.24 -13.45
CA TRP A 40 -16.59 -1.96 -12.75
C TRP A 40 -15.40 -2.04 -13.72
N VAL A 41 -14.69 -0.91 -13.86
CA VAL A 41 -13.38 -0.82 -14.52
C VAL A 41 -12.29 -0.61 -13.47
N HIS A 42 -11.14 -1.23 -13.64
CA HIS A 42 -9.99 -1.03 -12.76
C HIS A 42 -8.73 -0.67 -13.55
N PHE A 43 -8.04 0.39 -13.16
CA PHE A 43 -6.75 0.80 -13.71
C PHE A 43 -5.61 0.38 -12.80
N GLY A 44 -4.60 -0.29 -13.39
CA GLY A 44 -3.46 -0.88 -12.67
C GLY A 44 -3.63 -2.39 -12.50
N ALA A 45 -3.40 -3.14 -13.58
CA ALA A 45 -3.62 -4.58 -13.67
C ALA A 45 -2.52 -5.43 -13.00
N GLY A 46 -1.81 -4.87 -12.00
CA GLY A 46 -0.67 -5.47 -11.32
C GLY A 46 -1.03 -6.45 -10.20
N ASN A 47 -0.01 -6.81 -9.40
CA ASN A 47 -0.14 -7.88 -8.39
C ASN A 47 -1.17 -7.57 -7.30
N ILE A 48 -1.24 -6.33 -6.81
CA ILE A 48 -2.20 -5.98 -5.75
C ILE A 48 -3.64 -6.05 -6.24
N PHE A 49 -3.90 -5.60 -7.48
CA PHE A 49 -5.21 -5.78 -8.10
C PHE A 49 -5.57 -7.26 -8.20
N ARG A 50 -4.67 -8.07 -8.77
CA ARG A 50 -4.90 -9.50 -9.02
C ARG A 50 -5.10 -10.28 -7.74
N GLY A 51 -4.25 -10.06 -6.71
CA GLY A 51 -4.27 -10.82 -5.46
C GLY A 51 -5.27 -10.32 -4.42
N PHE A 52 -5.80 -9.09 -4.56
CA PHE A 52 -6.74 -8.54 -3.60
C PHE A 52 -8.04 -8.07 -4.24
N ILE A 53 -8.02 -7.02 -5.08
CA ILE A 53 -9.26 -6.46 -5.64
C ILE A 53 -10.00 -7.50 -6.49
N GLY A 54 -9.27 -8.26 -7.32
CA GLY A 54 -9.81 -9.37 -8.09
C GLY A 54 -10.43 -10.47 -7.22
N SER A 55 -9.85 -10.74 -6.04
CA SER A 55 -10.39 -11.72 -5.10
C SER A 55 -11.71 -11.28 -4.46
N LEU A 56 -11.92 -9.95 -4.29
CA LEU A 56 -13.20 -9.43 -3.80
C LEU A 56 -14.33 -9.67 -4.81
N SER A 57 -14.05 -9.41 -6.10
CA SER A 57 -15.00 -9.74 -7.18
C SER A 57 -15.31 -11.23 -7.24
N GLN A 58 -14.29 -12.08 -7.16
CA GLN A 58 -14.44 -13.54 -7.12
C GLN A 58 -15.40 -13.98 -6.01
N ARG A 59 -15.24 -13.46 -4.79
CA ARG A 59 -16.09 -13.80 -3.64
C ARG A 59 -17.55 -13.45 -3.89
N LEU A 60 -17.83 -12.29 -4.52
CA LEU A 60 -19.21 -11.92 -4.84
C LEU A 60 -19.82 -12.82 -5.91
N LEU A 61 -19.06 -13.16 -6.94
CA LEU A 61 -19.49 -14.06 -8.01
C LEU A 61 -19.74 -15.47 -7.48
N ASP A 62 -18.82 -16.02 -6.66
CA ASP A 62 -18.96 -17.34 -6.04
C ASP A 62 -20.15 -17.42 -5.08
N ALA A 63 -20.54 -16.32 -4.47
CA ALA A 63 -21.71 -16.20 -3.60
C ALA A 63 -23.02 -15.90 -4.33
N GLY A 64 -22.98 -15.71 -5.67
CA GLY A 64 -24.15 -15.32 -6.46
C GLY A 64 -24.65 -13.89 -6.16
N LEU A 65 -23.78 -13.02 -5.64
CA LEU A 65 -24.10 -11.63 -5.27
C LEU A 65 -23.69 -10.63 -6.35
N ALA A 66 -23.05 -11.09 -7.42
CA ALA A 66 -22.73 -10.33 -8.62
C ALA A 66 -22.92 -11.20 -9.86
N GLU A 67 -23.26 -10.56 -10.98
CA GLU A 67 -23.39 -11.21 -12.30
C GLU A 67 -22.30 -10.73 -13.28
N THR A 68 -21.60 -9.65 -12.94
CA THR A 68 -20.55 -9.02 -13.75
C THR A 68 -19.22 -9.09 -13.04
N GLY A 69 -18.14 -9.26 -13.79
CA GLY A 69 -16.77 -9.19 -13.31
C GLY A 69 -16.17 -7.79 -13.48
N ILE A 70 -14.85 -7.71 -13.28
CA ILE A 70 -14.07 -6.49 -13.46
C ILE A 70 -13.48 -6.45 -14.88
N ILE A 71 -13.48 -5.27 -15.50
CA ILE A 71 -12.67 -4.98 -16.68
C ILE A 71 -11.35 -4.39 -16.18
N ALA A 72 -10.27 -5.15 -16.30
CA ALA A 72 -8.93 -4.75 -15.86
C ALA A 72 -8.20 -4.02 -16.98
N CYS A 73 -7.66 -2.85 -16.68
CA CYS A 73 -6.91 -2.06 -17.66
C CYS A 73 -5.51 -1.73 -17.13
N ASP A 74 -4.51 -1.78 -18.00
CA ASP A 74 -3.22 -1.18 -17.70
C ASP A 74 -3.02 0.10 -18.53
N THR A 75 -2.46 1.14 -17.88
CA THR A 75 -2.22 2.46 -18.46
C THR A 75 -0.74 2.75 -18.67
N PHE A 76 0.14 1.84 -18.21
CA PHE A 76 1.58 2.05 -18.20
C PHE A 76 2.37 0.90 -18.79
N ASP A 77 2.05 -0.33 -18.41
CA ASP A 77 2.78 -1.54 -18.79
C ASP A 77 1.88 -2.52 -19.53
N PHE A 78 1.72 -2.30 -20.83
CA PHE A 78 0.83 -3.08 -21.67
C PHE A 78 1.24 -4.55 -21.80
N GLU A 79 2.51 -4.89 -21.54
CA GLU A 79 2.96 -6.27 -21.52
C GLU A 79 2.26 -7.11 -20.45
N VAL A 80 1.82 -6.48 -19.36
CA VAL A 80 1.02 -7.15 -18.32
C VAL A 80 -0.27 -7.72 -18.92
N ILE A 81 -0.95 -6.94 -19.79
CA ILE A 81 -2.17 -7.42 -20.46
C ILE A 81 -1.85 -8.57 -21.39
N ASP A 82 -0.83 -8.45 -22.25
CA ASP A 82 -0.48 -9.47 -23.24
C ASP A 82 0.00 -10.77 -22.58
N LYS A 83 0.99 -10.64 -21.67
CA LYS A 83 1.73 -11.78 -21.12
C LYS A 83 1.01 -12.46 -19.95
N ILE A 84 0.09 -11.78 -19.28
CA ILE A 84 -0.65 -12.34 -18.14
C ILE A 84 -2.12 -12.56 -18.46
N TYR A 85 -2.86 -11.50 -18.82
CA TYR A 85 -4.31 -11.62 -19.00
C TYR A 85 -4.65 -12.40 -20.27
N THR A 86 -4.10 -12.01 -21.40
CA THR A 86 -4.36 -12.70 -22.68
C THR A 86 -3.80 -14.13 -22.66
N ALA A 87 -2.58 -14.30 -22.16
CA ALA A 87 -1.90 -15.61 -22.15
C ALA A 87 -2.54 -16.65 -21.22
N ASN A 88 -3.30 -16.23 -20.20
CA ASN A 88 -3.93 -17.10 -19.21
C ASN A 88 -5.46 -16.90 -19.13
N ASP A 89 -6.11 -16.52 -20.22
CA ASP A 89 -7.58 -16.34 -20.29
C ASP A 89 -8.12 -15.41 -19.19
N SER A 90 -7.40 -14.34 -18.83
CA SER A 90 -7.70 -13.43 -17.70
C SER A 90 -7.84 -14.14 -16.34
N LEU A 91 -7.32 -15.35 -16.19
CA LEU A 91 -7.23 -16.06 -14.92
C LEU A 91 -5.99 -15.65 -14.13
N THR A 92 -6.07 -15.79 -12.83
CA THR A 92 -4.92 -15.63 -11.91
C THR A 92 -4.88 -16.80 -10.94
N LEU A 93 -3.72 -17.43 -10.76
CA LEU A 93 -3.51 -18.34 -9.64
C LEU A 93 -3.09 -17.51 -8.41
N ASN A 94 -3.99 -17.31 -7.48
CA ASN A 94 -3.72 -16.61 -6.23
C ASN A 94 -3.14 -17.60 -5.19
N VAL A 95 -1.97 -17.27 -4.67
CA VAL A 95 -1.26 -18.06 -3.66
C VAL A 95 -1.18 -17.25 -2.37
N LEU A 96 -2.01 -17.60 -1.40
CA LEU A 96 -2.00 -16.97 -0.08
C LEU A 96 -0.85 -17.53 0.75
N LEU A 97 -0.04 -16.64 1.30
CA LEU A 97 1.15 -16.91 2.08
C LEU A 97 0.77 -16.91 3.57
N ASN A 98 0.69 -18.08 4.19
CA ASN A 98 0.31 -18.21 5.59
C ASN A 98 1.51 -17.98 6.52
N PRO A 99 1.28 -17.45 7.74
CA PRO A 99 2.33 -17.18 8.73
C PRO A 99 3.10 -18.43 9.17
N ASP A 100 2.46 -19.60 9.11
CA ASP A 100 3.06 -20.91 9.45
C ASP A 100 3.98 -21.47 8.34
N GLY A 101 4.17 -20.71 7.25
CA GLY A 101 5.00 -21.14 6.12
C GLY A 101 4.28 -22.05 5.12
N THR A 102 2.99 -22.31 5.30
CA THR A 102 2.15 -23.02 4.31
C THR A 102 1.57 -22.05 3.28
N THR A 103 0.97 -22.58 2.21
CA THR A 103 0.27 -21.79 1.20
C THR A 103 -1.13 -22.35 0.94
N SER A 104 -2.08 -21.44 0.66
CA SER A 104 -3.39 -21.80 0.12
C SER A 104 -3.48 -21.28 -1.32
N ARG A 105 -4.19 -21.99 -2.20
CA ARG A 105 -4.23 -21.72 -3.62
C ARG A 105 -5.66 -21.62 -4.12
N GLU A 106 -5.93 -20.62 -4.95
CA GLU A 106 -7.23 -20.46 -5.61
C GLU A 106 -7.06 -19.90 -7.02
N VAL A 107 -7.91 -20.31 -7.96
CA VAL A 107 -8.00 -19.67 -9.27
C VAL A 107 -9.01 -18.53 -9.20
N LEU A 108 -8.57 -17.33 -9.50
CA LEU A 108 -9.43 -16.16 -9.64
C LEU A 108 -9.82 -15.99 -11.11
N ALA A 109 -11.12 -15.95 -11.40
CA ALA A 109 -11.71 -15.75 -12.72
C ALA A 109 -12.67 -14.54 -12.77
N GLY A 110 -12.69 -13.71 -11.72
CA GLY A 110 -13.55 -12.54 -11.60
C GLY A 110 -13.18 -11.38 -12.53
N VAL A 111 -12.09 -11.50 -13.29
CA VAL A 111 -11.72 -10.54 -14.36
C VAL A 111 -12.35 -11.01 -15.67
N ALA A 112 -13.26 -10.20 -16.19
CA ALA A 112 -13.97 -10.53 -17.42
C ALA A 112 -13.16 -10.25 -18.69
N GLU A 113 -12.39 -9.14 -18.68
CA GLU A 113 -11.64 -8.63 -19.82
C GLU A 113 -10.38 -7.89 -19.33
N GLY A 114 -9.27 -8.10 -20.02
CA GLY A 114 -8.03 -7.33 -19.85
C GLY A 114 -7.84 -6.37 -21.05
N LEU A 115 -7.68 -5.07 -20.79
CA LEU A 115 -7.55 -4.03 -21.80
C LEU A 115 -6.28 -3.19 -21.63
N LYS A 116 -5.71 -2.77 -22.74
CA LYS A 116 -4.70 -1.71 -22.79
C LYS A 116 -5.41 -0.36 -22.83
N ALA A 117 -5.14 0.52 -21.89
CA ALA A 117 -5.64 1.89 -21.95
C ALA A 117 -4.73 2.74 -22.85
N ASP A 118 -4.54 2.28 -24.07
CA ASP A 118 -3.72 2.90 -25.10
C ASP A 118 -4.60 3.69 -26.08
N PHE A 119 -4.54 5.00 -25.98
CA PHE A 119 -5.31 5.89 -26.85
C PHE A 119 -4.65 6.13 -28.21
N SER A 120 -3.46 5.57 -28.45
CA SER A 120 -2.87 5.48 -29.80
C SER A 120 -3.44 4.31 -30.60
N ASP A 121 -4.01 3.30 -29.92
CA ASP A 121 -4.79 2.21 -30.53
C ASP A 121 -6.28 2.62 -30.57
N CYS A 122 -6.78 2.89 -31.78
CA CYS A 122 -8.16 3.32 -31.98
C CYS A 122 -9.20 2.30 -31.48
N ALA A 123 -8.93 1.00 -31.58
CA ALA A 123 -9.86 -0.04 -31.16
C ALA A 123 -9.94 -0.13 -29.63
N ALA A 124 -8.78 -0.10 -28.96
CA ALA A 124 -8.69 -0.10 -27.50
C ALA A 124 -9.34 1.17 -26.91
N ALA A 125 -9.03 2.34 -27.48
CA ALA A 125 -9.61 3.60 -27.06
C ALA A 125 -11.14 3.63 -27.22
N GLU A 126 -11.66 3.15 -28.37
CA GLU A 126 -13.11 3.12 -28.60
C GLU A 126 -13.83 2.12 -27.68
N ARG A 127 -13.21 0.97 -27.37
CA ARG A 127 -13.76 0.04 -26.37
C ARG A 127 -13.90 0.70 -25.02
N LEU A 128 -12.88 1.43 -24.53
CA LEU A 128 -12.93 2.16 -23.27
C LEU A 128 -13.99 3.27 -23.30
N ARG A 129 -14.05 4.07 -24.37
CA ARG A 129 -15.08 5.10 -24.52
C ARG A 129 -16.48 4.50 -24.49
N ALA A 130 -16.71 3.38 -25.16
CA ALA A 130 -18.00 2.68 -25.16
C ALA A 130 -18.39 2.23 -23.74
N ILE A 131 -17.45 1.69 -22.95
CA ILE A 131 -17.68 1.33 -21.54
C ILE A 131 -18.07 2.56 -20.72
N PHE A 132 -17.39 3.70 -20.88
CA PHE A 132 -17.67 4.90 -20.11
C PHE A 132 -18.99 5.60 -20.53
N ARG A 133 -19.47 5.36 -21.75
CA ARG A 133 -20.80 5.80 -22.19
C ARG A 133 -21.93 4.90 -21.67
N ALA A 134 -21.62 3.72 -21.14
CA ALA A 134 -22.63 2.80 -20.63
C ALA A 134 -23.26 3.32 -19.32
N PRO A 135 -24.61 3.43 -19.22
CA PRO A 135 -25.27 3.85 -17.97
C PRO A 135 -25.03 2.89 -16.80
N SER A 136 -24.75 1.62 -17.10
CA SER A 136 -24.50 0.58 -16.09
C SER A 136 -23.17 0.75 -15.34
N LEU A 137 -22.20 1.52 -15.85
CA LEU A 137 -20.90 1.70 -15.21
C LEU A 137 -21.06 2.44 -13.88
N GLN A 138 -20.68 1.78 -12.80
CA GLN A 138 -20.80 2.26 -11.43
C GLN A 138 -19.53 2.92 -10.94
N MET A 139 -18.37 2.31 -11.25
CA MET A 139 -17.10 2.82 -10.75
C MET A 139 -15.89 2.53 -11.65
N LEU A 140 -14.91 3.43 -11.59
CA LEU A 140 -13.53 3.24 -11.99
C LEU A 140 -12.67 3.20 -10.72
N SER A 141 -11.87 2.17 -10.54
CA SER A 141 -10.95 2.07 -9.40
C SER A 141 -9.49 1.96 -9.85
N PHE A 142 -8.55 2.24 -8.94
CA PHE A 142 -7.12 2.33 -9.24
C PHE A 142 -6.25 1.60 -8.23
N THR A 143 -5.21 0.91 -8.74
CA THR A 143 -4.01 0.52 -7.98
C THR A 143 -2.78 0.81 -8.86
N ILE A 144 -2.36 2.08 -8.91
CA ILE A 144 -1.33 2.61 -9.81
C ILE A 144 -0.11 3.20 -9.07
N THR A 145 -0.07 3.05 -7.75
CA THR A 145 0.88 3.67 -6.83
C THR A 145 0.74 5.20 -6.73
N GLU A 146 1.30 5.80 -5.68
CA GLU A 146 1.21 7.25 -5.47
C GLU A 146 1.75 8.07 -6.65
N LYS A 147 2.78 7.55 -7.33
CA LYS A 147 3.38 8.23 -8.49
C LYS A 147 2.41 8.36 -9.67
N GLY A 148 1.46 7.45 -9.82
CA GLY A 148 0.47 7.49 -10.89
C GLY A 148 -0.51 8.68 -10.79
N TYR A 149 -0.74 9.20 -9.57
CA TYR A 149 -1.59 10.38 -9.35
C TYR A 149 -0.85 11.70 -9.56
N ALA A 150 0.50 11.68 -9.54
CA ALA A 150 1.30 12.88 -9.63
C ALA A 150 1.31 13.43 -11.06
N ILE A 151 0.83 14.64 -11.25
CA ILE A 151 0.90 15.38 -12.52
C ILE A 151 2.07 16.38 -12.55
N ARG A 152 2.80 16.50 -11.43
CA ARG A 152 3.95 17.40 -11.24
C ARG A 152 5.15 16.64 -10.70
N GLY A 153 6.34 17.15 -11.07
CA GLY A 153 7.61 16.70 -10.48
C GLY A 153 7.83 17.26 -9.07
N THR A 154 8.93 16.86 -8.45
CA THR A 154 9.34 17.32 -7.11
C THR A 154 9.68 18.82 -7.07
N ASP A 155 10.00 19.42 -8.21
CA ASP A 155 10.24 20.85 -8.40
C ASP A 155 8.94 21.66 -8.58
N GLY A 156 7.78 21.01 -8.56
CA GLY A 156 6.46 21.62 -8.76
C GLY A 156 6.09 21.87 -10.24
N SER A 157 6.98 21.62 -11.20
CA SER A 157 6.68 21.75 -12.62
C SER A 157 5.77 20.61 -13.12
N LEU A 158 4.93 20.88 -14.12
CA LEU A 158 4.14 19.83 -14.77
C LEU A 158 5.05 18.78 -15.41
N LEU A 159 4.66 17.52 -15.28
CA LEU A 159 5.32 16.44 -16.01
C LEU A 159 5.19 16.68 -17.53
N PRO A 160 6.24 16.47 -18.33
CA PRO A 160 6.20 16.76 -19.79
C PRO A 160 5.05 16.07 -20.52
N VAL A 161 4.71 14.83 -20.12
CA VAL A 161 3.59 14.09 -20.69
C VAL A 161 2.24 14.75 -20.36
N VAL A 162 2.05 15.24 -19.13
CA VAL A 162 0.84 15.93 -18.70
C VAL A 162 0.69 17.28 -19.41
N GLN A 163 1.78 18.05 -19.51
CA GLN A 163 1.79 19.31 -20.25
C GLN A 163 1.42 19.11 -21.72
N SER A 164 1.96 18.05 -22.35
CA SER A 164 1.60 17.67 -23.71
C SER A 164 0.10 17.31 -23.83
N ASP A 165 -0.42 16.51 -22.91
CA ASP A 165 -1.83 16.09 -22.91
C ASP A 165 -2.78 17.29 -22.68
N MET A 166 -2.43 18.22 -21.78
CA MET A 166 -3.20 19.45 -21.55
C MET A 166 -3.27 20.33 -22.80
N THR A 167 -2.21 20.34 -23.60
CA THR A 167 -2.15 21.14 -24.85
C THR A 167 -2.85 20.45 -26.01
N ALA A 168 -2.68 19.12 -26.15
CA ALA A 168 -3.22 18.33 -27.26
C ALA A 168 -4.73 18.01 -27.09
N GLY A 169 -5.23 18.02 -25.85
CA GLY A 169 -6.65 17.73 -25.55
C GLY A 169 -6.97 16.26 -25.35
N PRO A 170 -8.28 15.93 -25.24
CA PRO A 170 -8.76 14.62 -24.77
C PRO A 170 -8.73 13.50 -25.80
N GLN A 171 -8.24 13.74 -27.02
CA GLN A 171 -8.35 12.75 -28.11
C GLN A 171 -7.42 11.56 -27.94
N ALA A 172 -6.15 11.82 -27.56
CA ALA A 172 -5.12 10.79 -27.42
C ALA A 172 -4.22 11.05 -26.18
N PRO A 173 -4.80 11.10 -24.97
CA PRO A 173 -4.05 11.32 -23.74
C PRO A 173 -3.15 10.12 -23.43
N ARG A 174 -2.01 10.40 -22.77
CA ARG A 174 -1.03 9.36 -22.41
C ARG A 174 -0.85 9.17 -20.92
N HIS A 175 -1.03 10.23 -20.13
CA HIS A 175 -0.93 10.12 -18.69
C HIS A 175 -2.23 9.56 -18.11
N VAL A 176 -2.15 8.66 -17.12
CA VAL A 176 -3.33 7.99 -16.55
C VAL A 176 -4.39 8.98 -16.04
N MET A 177 -4.01 10.11 -15.46
CA MET A 177 -4.96 11.16 -15.03
C MET A 177 -5.61 11.86 -16.22
N SER A 178 -4.86 12.08 -17.31
CA SER A 178 -5.40 12.63 -18.56
C SER A 178 -6.36 11.64 -19.25
N ILE A 179 -6.02 10.35 -19.26
CA ILE A 179 -6.89 9.26 -19.73
C ILE A 179 -8.19 9.26 -18.93
N THR A 180 -8.09 9.35 -17.61
CA THR A 180 -9.25 9.40 -16.72
C THR A 180 -10.13 10.61 -17.02
N ALA A 181 -9.56 11.81 -17.14
CA ALA A 181 -10.29 13.02 -17.50
C ALA A 181 -10.99 12.90 -18.87
N ALA A 182 -10.33 12.31 -19.87
CA ALA A 182 -10.91 12.09 -21.20
C ALA A 182 -12.10 11.13 -21.17
N LEU A 183 -12.01 10.04 -20.42
CA LEU A 183 -13.09 9.08 -20.26
C LEU A 183 -14.27 9.65 -19.47
N LEU A 184 -14.02 10.50 -18.48
CA LEU A 184 -15.07 11.23 -17.77
C LEU A 184 -15.74 12.29 -18.66
N LEU A 185 -15.00 12.90 -19.59
CA LEU A 185 -15.56 13.79 -20.61
C LEU A 185 -16.49 13.03 -21.58
N GLU A 186 -16.11 11.83 -22.01
CA GLU A 186 -16.99 10.95 -22.78
C GLU A 186 -18.29 10.63 -22.03
N ARG A 187 -18.18 10.36 -20.72
CA ARG A 187 -19.33 10.08 -19.86
C ARG A 187 -20.22 11.32 -19.67
N PHE A 188 -19.62 12.50 -19.55
CA PHE A 188 -20.34 13.79 -19.52
C PHE A 188 -21.15 13.97 -20.83
N ARG A 189 -20.50 13.80 -21.98
CA ARG A 189 -21.14 13.92 -23.30
C ARG A 189 -22.22 12.88 -23.55
N ALA A 190 -22.14 11.73 -22.90
CA ALA A 190 -23.15 10.68 -22.96
C ALA A 190 -24.40 10.97 -22.10
N GLY A 191 -24.52 12.17 -21.51
CA GLY A 191 -25.66 12.60 -20.72
C GLY A 191 -25.36 12.87 -19.24
N ALA A 192 -24.13 13.22 -18.92
CA ALA A 192 -23.67 13.51 -17.54
C ALA A 192 -24.01 12.36 -16.56
N LEU A 193 -23.71 11.13 -16.98
CA LEU A 193 -24.04 9.91 -16.24
C LEU A 193 -23.21 9.82 -14.94
N PRO A 194 -23.82 9.41 -13.82
CA PRO A 194 -23.12 9.35 -12.53
C PRO A 194 -22.19 8.15 -12.42
N MET A 195 -21.06 8.28 -11.68
CA MET A 195 -20.18 7.18 -11.27
C MET A 195 -19.24 7.60 -10.14
N ALA A 196 -18.61 6.62 -9.48
CA ALA A 196 -17.52 6.83 -8.54
C ALA A 196 -16.14 6.61 -9.20
N VAL A 197 -15.14 7.39 -8.80
CA VAL A 197 -13.73 7.30 -9.25
C VAL A 197 -12.88 7.09 -8.01
N VAL A 198 -12.42 5.85 -7.78
CA VAL A 198 -11.99 5.33 -6.47
C VAL A 198 -10.50 5.00 -6.48
N ALA A 199 -9.68 5.82 -5.84
CA ALA A 199 -8.27 5.46 -5.60
C ALA A 199 -8.21 4.35 -4.54
N MET A 200 -7.53 3.24 -4.85
CA MET A 200 -7.31 2.11 -3.92
C MET A 200 -5.81 1.90 -3.67
N ASP A 201 -5.05 2.97 -3.61
CA ASP A 201 -3.61 2.97 -3.32
C ASP A 201 -3.32 3.39 -1.88
N ASN A 202 -2.22 2.88 -1.34
CA ASN A 202 -1.77 3.18 0.03
C ASN A 202 -1.04 4.54 0.07
N CYS A 203 -1.77 5.61 -0.17
CA CYS A 203 -1.30 6.98 0.02
C CYS A 203 -2.37 7.83 0.71
N SER A 204 -1.92 8.73 1.56
CA SER A 204 -2.82 9.58 2.35
C SER A 204 -3.68 10.47 1.46
N HIS A 205 -4.97 10.58 1.81
CA HIS A 205 -5.95 11.40 1.10
C HIS A 205 -6.02 11.08 -0.41
N ASN A 206 -5.97 9.79 -0.74
CA ASN A 206 -5.85 9.31 -2.13
C ASN A 206 -6.97 9.81 -3.05
N GLY A 207 -8.22 9.83 -2.59
CA GLY A 207 -9.36 10.36 -3.37
C GLY A 207 -9.24 11.85 -3.66
N GLU A 208 -8.69 12.65 -2.73
CA GLU A 208 -8.43 14.07 -2.94
C GLU A 208 -7.31 14.30 -3.98
N LYS A 209 -6.22 13.52 -3.91
CA LYS A 209 -5.12 13.57 -4.89
C LYS A 209 -5.63 13.28 -6.30
N LEU A 210 -6.42 12.20 -6.42
CA LEU A 210 -7.05 11.81 -7.68
C LEU A 210 -7.95 12.91 -8.22
N MET A 211 -8.86 13.44 -7.40
CA MET A 211 -9.76 14.52 -7.78
C MET A 211 -9.01 15.77 -8.28
N LYS A 212 -8.01 16.24 -7.52
CA LYS A 212 -7.21 17.42 -7.88
C LYS A 212 -6.51 17.24 -9.21
N ALA A 213 -5.88 16.08 -9.45
CA ALA A 213 -5.18 15.80 -10.70
C ALA A 213 -6.12 15.80 -11.91
N VAL A 214 -7.28 15.14 -11.80
CA VAL A 214 -8.29 15.10 -12.86
C VAL A 214 -8.87 16.48 -13.13
N LEU A 215 -9.19 17.24 -12.09
CA LEU A 215 -9.76 18.59 -12.22
C LEU A 215 -8.77 19.55 -12.88
N GLU A 216 -7.51 19.56 -12.50
CA GLU A 216 -6.49 20.46 -13.08
C GLU A 216 -6.35 20.22 -14.59
N ILE A 217 -6.36 18.97 -15.04
CA ILE A 217 -6.31 18.61 -16.46
C ILE A 217 -7.59 19.08 -17.17
N ALA A 218 -8.74 18.81 -16.57
CA ALA A 218 -10.04 19.20 -17.14
C ALA A 218 -10.17 20.74 -17.26
N GLU A 219 -9.73 21.49 -16.23
CA GLU A 219 -9.73 22.95 -16.23
C GLU A 219 -8.83 23.51 -17.34
N ALA A 220 -7.65 22.88 -17.57
CA ALA A 220 -6.77 23.27 -18.69
C ALA A 220 -7.44 23.02 -20.05
N TRP A 221 -8.14 21.89 -20.23
CA TRP A 221 -8.84 21.60 -21.48
C TRP A 221 -10.01 22.58 -21.73
N VAL A 222 -10.80 22.90 -20.71
CA VAL A 222 -11.90 23.88 -20.83
C VAL A 222 -11.33 25.28 -21.16
N ALA A 223 -10.30 25.72 -20.45
CA ALA A 223 -9.67 27.01 -20.69
C ALA A 223 -9.08 27.14 -22.11
N ASN A 224 -8.62 26.03 -22.70
CA ASN A 224 -8.10 25.97 -24.07
C ASN A 224 -9.19 25.74 -25.13
N GLY A 225 -10.48 25.65 -24.76
CA GLY A 225 -11.59 25.37 -25.66
C GLY A 225 -11.61 23.92 -26.21
N LEU A 226 -10.92 22.98 -25.53
CA LEU A 226 -10.79 21.58 -25.92
C LEU A 226 -11.83 20.67 -25.25
N ALA A 227 -12.53 21.17 -24.25
CA ALA A 227 -13.61 20.48 -23.55
C ALA A 227 -14.80 21.42 -23.29
N ASP A 228 -15.96 20.84 -23.04
CA ASP A 228 -17.22 21.56 -22.82
C ASP A 228 -17.20 22.33 -21.48
N GLU A 229 -17.74 23.57 -21.45
CA GLU A 229 -17.75 24.44 -20.26
C GLU A 229 -18.44 23.78 -19.05
N GLY A 230 -19.50 23.01 -19.26
CA GLY A 230 -20.22 22.31 -18.19
C GLY A 230 -19.45 21.13 -17.57
N PHE A 231 -18.34 20.72 -18.13
CA PHE A 231 -17.58 19.55 -17.67
C PHE A 231 -17.02 19.72 -16.25
N ILE A 232 -16.53 20.92 -15.90
CA ILE A 232 -16.01 21.20 -14.56
C ILE A 232 -17.12 21.12 -13.51
N ALA A 233 -18.29 21.66 -13.81
CA ALA A 233 -19.44 21.59 -12.91
C ALA A 233 -19.88 20.12 -12.67
N TYR A 234 -19.87 19.30 -13.72
CA TYR A 234 -20.14 17.87 -13.62
C TYR A 234 -19.13 17.13 -12.72
N LEU A 235 -17.82 17.40 -12.87
CA LEU A 235 -16.78 16.79 -12.05
C LEU A 235 -16.83 17.21 -10.57
N LYS A 236 -17.35 18.41 -10.27
CA LYS A 236 -17.49 18.96 -8.92
C LYS A 236 -18.82 18.61 -8.25
N ASP A 237 -19.77 18.09 -8.99
CA ASP A 237 -21.07 17.64 -8.46
C ASP A 237 -20.95 16.21 -7.92
N GLU A 238 -20.84 16.04 -6.60
CA GLU A 238 -20.74 14.74 -5.94
C GLU A 238 -21.94 13.81 -6.19
N SER A 239 -23.09 14.34 -6.64
CA SER A 239 -24.24 13.51 -7.08
C SER A 239 -24.04 12.91 -8.48
N LYS A 240 -23.02 13.36 -9.19
CA LYS A 240 -22.62 12.88 -10.53
C LYS A 240 -21.30 12.16 -10.47
N ILE A 241 -20.23 12.83 -10.05
CA ILE A 241 -18.90 12.23 -9.92
C ILE A 241 -18.44 12.35 -8.47
N SER A 242 -18.20 11.21 -7.85
CA SER A 242 -17.59 11.16 -6.53
C SER A 242 -16.16 10.65 -6.61
N PHE A 243 -15.33 11.10 -5.66
CA PHE A 243 -13.95 10.64 -5.46
C PHE A 243 -13.80 10.11 -4.04
N PRO A 244 -14.34 8.91 -3.75
CA PRO A 244 -14.28 8.32 -2.42
C PRO A 244 -12.84 8.15 -1.94
N TRP A 245 -12.61 8.48 -0.67
CA TRP A 245 -11.34 8.16 -0.01
C TRP A 245 -11.30 6.71 0.37
N THR A 246 -10.10 6.12 0.37
CA THR A 246 -9.93 4.74 0.82
C THR A 246 -8.71 4.59 1.71
N MET A 247 -8.74 3.57 2.56
CA MET A 247 -7.57 3.00 3.22
C MET A 247 -7.44 1.54 2.78
N ILE A 248 -6.31 1.21 2.17
CA ILE A 248 -5.99 -0.16 1.78
C ILE A 248 -4.83 -0.68 2.62
N ASP A 249 -4.90 -1.94 2.98
CA ASP A 249 -3.81 -2.63 3.65
C ASP A 249 -3.75 -4.08 3.20
N LYS A 250 -2.79 -4.39 2.33
CA LYS A 250 -2.52 -5.70 1.75
C LYS A 250 -1.11 -5.71 1.18
N ILE A 251 -0.36 -6.74 1.45
CA ILE A 251 0.95 -6.97 0.83
C ILE A 251 0.83 -8.06 -0.22
N THR A 252 1.27 -7.74 -1.44
CA THR A 252 1.40 -8.67 -2.56
C THR A 252 2.85 -8.57 -3.06
N PRO A 253 3.77 -9.35 -2.49
CA PRO A 253 5.17 -9.29 -2.87
C PRO A 253 5.38 -9.75 -4.32
N ARG A 254 6.56 -9.47 -4.87
CA ARG A 254 6.98 -10.03 -6.17
C ARG A 254 6.85 -11.55 -6.15
N PRO A 255 6.70 -12.20 -7.33
CA PRO A 255 6.68 -13.66 -7.39
C PRO A 255 7.82 -14.29 -6.59
N HIS A 256 7.49 -15.12 -5.60
CA HIS A 256 8.45 -15.63 -4.64
C HIS A 256 9.07 -16.93 -5.16
N PRO A 257 10.42 -17.08 -5.17
CA PRO A 257 11.08 -18.27 -5.73
C PRO A 257 10.65 -19.62 -5.12
N ARG A 258 10.35 -19.64 -3.80
CA ARG A 258 9.83 -20.85 -3.14
C ARG A 258 8.43 -21.24 -3.65
N VAL A 259 7.58 -20.24 -3.95
CA VAL A 259 6.24 -20.46 -4.49
C VAL A 259 6.36 -20.97 -5.92
N GLU A 260 7.15 -20.31 -6.77
CA GLU A 260 7.44 -20.76 -8.13
C GLU A 260 7.89 -22.21 -8.15
N LYS A 261 8.91 -22.55 -7.34
CA LYS A 261 9.41 -23.92 -7.23
C LYS A 261 8.34 -24.90 -6.78
N SER A 262 7.54 -24.56 -5.76
CA SER A 262 6.46 -25.43 -5.28
C SER A 262 5.40 -25.68 -6.35
N LEU A 263 5.05 -24.65 -7.14
CA LEU A 263 4.10 -24.80 -8.25
C LEU A 263 4.67 -25.69 -9.36
N ALA A 264 5.96 -25.53 -9.71
CA ALA A 264 6.63 -26.37 -10.70
C ALA A 264 6.71 -27.83 -10.23
N ASP A 265 7.09 -28.08 -8.97
CA ASP A 265 7.15 -29.42 -8.37
C ASP A 265 5.76 -30.11 -8.37
N ASP A 266 4.69 -29.33 -8.23
CA ASP A 266 3.29 -29.81 -8.33
C ASP A 266 2.79 -30.00 -9.77
N GLY A 267 3.59 -29.67 -10.77
CA GLY A 267 3.29 -29.86 -12.19
C GLY A 267 2.48 -28.72 -12.83
N PHE A 268 2.50 -27.50 -12.23
CA PHE A 268 1.95 -26.32 -12.88
C PHE A 268 2.94 -25.77 -13.90
N GLU A 269 2.45 -25.45 -15.11
CA GLU A 269 3.23 -24.99 -16.23
C GLU A 269 3.07 -23.48 -16.44
N GLY A 270 4.10 -22.83 -17.00
CA GLY A 270 4.06 -21.41 -17.34
C GLY A 270 4.06 -20.48 -16.12
N MET A 271 4.55 -20.94 -14.97
CA MET A 271 4.57 -20.18 -13.71
C MET A 271 5.85 -19.34 -13.52
N ALA A 272 6.83 -19.43 -14.42
CA ALA A 272 8.06 -18.66 -14.32
C ALA A 272 7.78 -17.14 -14.32
N PRO A 273 8.42 -16.37 -13.43
CA PRO A 273 8.29 -14.92 -13.42
C PRO A 273 8.82 -14.29 -14.69
N ILE A 274 8.14 -13.23 -15.12
CA ILE A 274 8.50 -12.41 -16.27
C ILE A 274 8.87 -11.03 -15.76
N VAL A 275 9.94 -10.45 -16.31
CA VAL A 275 10.28 -9.04 -16.13
C VAL A 275 9.98 -8.31 -17.43
N THR A 276 9.06 -7.34 -17.37
CA THR A 276 8.69 -6.55 -18.55
C THR A 276 9.76 -5.51 -18.88
N ASP A 277 9.65 -4.86 -20.04
CA ASP A 277 10.51 -3.74 -20.42
C ASP A 277 10.41 -2.56 -19.43
N LYS A 278 9.25 -2.37 -18.80
CA LYS A 278 9.00 -1.39 -17.75
C LYS A 278 9.52 -1.81 -16.37
N LYS A 279 10.20 -2.97 -16.27
CA LYS A 279 10.74 -3.56 -15.03
C LYS A 279 9.65 -3.98 -14.04
N THR A 280 8.45 -4.30 -14.52
CA THR A 280 7.42 -4.95 -13.71
C THR A 280 7.72 -6.44 -13.55
N PHE A 281 7.66 -6.94 -12.32
CA PHE A 281 7.85 -8.36 -12.00
C PHE A 281 6.47 -9.03 -11.88
N ILE A 282 6.14 -9.90 -12.82
CA ILE A 282 4.84 -10.56 -12.94
C ILE A 282 4.99 -12.06 -13.19
N ALA A 283 3.94 -12.83 -12.88
CA ALA A 283 3.83 -14.26 -13.20
C ALA A 283 2.35 -14.60 -13.43
N ALA A 284 2.05 -15.79 -13.95
CA ALA A 284 0.67 -16.31 -14.02
C ALA A 284 0.03 -16.44 -12.63
N PHE A 285 0.85 -16.64 -11.59
CA PHE A 285 0.42 -16.58 -10.20
C PHE A 285 0.70 -15.21 -9.56
N VAL A 286 0.04 -14.93 -8.44
CA VAL A 286 0.33 -13.81 -7.55
C VAL A 286 0.49 -14.32 -6.13
N ASN A 287 1.48 -13.80 -5.40
CA ASN A 287 1.58 -14.04 -3.97
C ASN A 287 0.81 -12.95 -3.21
N ALA A 288 0.08 -13.33 -2.19
CA ALA A 288 -0.62 -12.39 -1.33
C ALA A 288 -0.54 -12.86 0.14
N GLU A 289 -0.34 -11.94 1.07
CA GLU A 289 -0.52 -12.27 2.48
C GLU A 289 -1.99 -12.57 2.78
N LYS A 290 -2.28 -13.26 3.90
CA LYS A 290 -3.65 -13.53 4.33
C LYS A 290 -4.37 -12.28 4.84
N PRO A 291 -3.78 -11.43 5.71
CA PRO A 291 -4.38 -10.20 6.17
C PRO A 291 -4.73 -9.25 5.04
N GLN A 292 -5.90 -8.61 5.14
CA GLN A 292 -6.35 -7.63 4.15
C GLN A 292 -7.42 -6.70 4.72
N TYR A 293 -7.28 -5.41 4.44
CA TYR A 293 -8.25 -4.39 4.79
C TYR A 293 -8.46 -3.45 3.61
N LEU A 294 -9.71 -3.17 3.31
CA LEU A 294 -10.12 -2.10 2.42
C LEU A 294 -11.28 -1.36 3.09
N VAL A 295 -11.05 -0.09 3.41
CA VAL A 295 -12.04 0.81 4.00
C VAL A 295 -12.30 1.90 2.96
N VAL A 296 -13.55 2.14 2.65
CA VAL A 296 -13.97 2.99 1.53
C VAL A 296 -15.05 3.98 2.01
N GLU A 297 -14.92 5.24 1.62
CA GLU A 297 -15.98 6.23 1.79
C GLU A 297 -17.20 5.82 0.95
N ASP A 298 -18.38 5.69 1.59
CA ASP A 298 -19.59 5.21 0.92
C ASP A 298 -20.30 6.34 0.13
N LYS A 299 -19.65 6.77 -0.95
CA LYS A 299 -20.17 7.76 -1.89
C LYS A 299 -20.15 7.21 -3.32
N PHE A 300 -21.25 6.59 -3.73
CA PHE A 300 -21.39 5.92 -5.04
C PHE A 300 -22.69 6.39 -5.71
N PRO A 301 -22.66 7.47 -6.50
CA PRO A 301 -23.88 8.08 -7.07
C PRO A 301 -24.60 7.20 -8.09
N ASN A 302 -23.95 6.17 -8.64
CA ASN A 302 -24.56 5.16 -9.54
C ASN A 302 -24.65 3.77 -8.89
N GLY A 303 -24.61 3.69 -7.55
CA GLY A 303 -24.49 2.41 -6.85
C GLY A 303 -23.11 1.79 -6.96
N ARG A 304 -22.92 0.62 -6.35
CA ARG A 304 -21.69 -0.14 -6.32
C ARG A 304 -21.94 -1.64 -6.15
N PRO A 305 -20.99 -2.52 -6.50
CA PRO A 305 -21.06 -3.92 -6.11
C PRO A 305 -21.15 -4.07 -4.58
N ALA A 306 -21.77 -5.14 -4.11
CA ALA A 306 -21.98 -5.42 -2.67
C ALA A 306 -20.69 -5.84 -1.95
N LEU A 307 -19.62 -5.04 -2.07
CA LEU A 307 -18.26 -5.37 -1.60
C LEU A 307 -18.18 -5.56 -0.07
N GLU A 308 -19.13 -5.02 0.70
CA GLU A 308 -19.27 -5.31 2.14
C GLU A 308 -19.50 -6.81 2.42
N LYS A 309 -20.09 -7.54 1.48
CA LYS A 309 -20.27 -9.00 1.54
C LYS A 309 -18.97 -9.77 1.26
N ALA A 310 -17.98 -9.09 0.66
CA ALA A 310 -16.65 -9.63 0.43
C ALA A 310 -15.63 -9.16 1.50
N GLY A 311 -16.07 -8.41 2.53
CA GLY A 311 -15.25 -7.97 3.65
C GLY A 311 -14.66 -6.57 3.52
N VAL A 312 -15.19 -5.74 2.60
CA VAL A 312 -14.85 -4.31 2.51
C VAL A 312 -15.67 -3.52 3.52
N TYR A 313 -15.04 -2.56 4.19
CA TYR A 313 -15.71 -1.67 5.13
C TYR A 313 -16.13 -0.39 4.43
N PHE A 314 -17.41 -0.03 4.52
CA PHE A 314 -17.93 1.23 4.02
C PHE A 314 -18.31 2.16 5.19
N CYS A 315 -17.91 3.42 5.10
CA CYS A 315 -18.12 4.40 6.16
C CYS A 315 -18.07 5.84 5.60
N ASP A 316 -18.09 6.84 6.47
CA ASP A 316 -17.83 8.23 6.08
C ASP A 316 -16.32 8.50 5.91
N ARG A 317 -16.00 9.64 5.29
CA ARG A 317 -14.61 10.08 5.01
C ARG A 317 -13.78 10.24 6.29
N GLU A 318 -14.36 10.71 7.37
CA GLU A 318 -13.67 10.90 8.64
C GLU A 318 -13.23 9.55 9.22
N THR A 319 -14.10 8.56 9.16
CA THR A 319 -13.79 7.20 9.60
C THR A 319 -12.71 6.53 8.74
N VAL A 320 -12.68 6.76 7.42
CA VAL A 320 -11.56 6.33 6.55
C VAL A 320 -10.25 6.94 7.04
N ASN A 321 -10.24 8.26 7.28
CA ASN A 321 -9.05 8.97 7.76
C ASN A 321 -8.62 8.49 9.17
N MET A 322 -9.57 8.24 10.07
CA MET A 322 -9.26 7.66 11.38
C MET A 322 -8.62 6.29 11.27
N THR A 323 -9.09 5.44 10.33
CA THR A 323 -8.54 4.10 10.11
C THR A 323 -7.11 4.18 9.55
N GLU A 324 -6.86 5.09 8.62
CA GLU A 324 -5.49 5.36 8.14
C GLU A 324 -4.59 5.83 9.27
N ARG A 325 -5.03 6.81 10.07
CA ARG A 325 -4.27 7.31 11.22
C ARG A 325 -3.96 6.21 12.23
N MET A 326 -4.94 5.38 12.60
CA MET A 326 -4.76 4.22 13.47
C MET A 326 -3.59 3.34 12.99
N LYS A 327 -3.57 2.99 11.70
CA LYS A 327 -2.51 2.18 11.08
C LYS A 327 -1.16 2.87 11.12
N VAL A 328 -1.11 4.14 10.69
CA VAL A 328 0.14 4.89 10.45
C VAL A 328 0.77 5.37 11.76
N THR A 329 -0.03 5.80 12.73
CA THR A 329 0.49 6.40 13.98
C THR A 329 0.64 5.39 15.12
N THR A 330 0.02 4.20 15.04
CA THR A 330 -0.03 3.29 16.18
C THR A 330 0.14 1.81 15.82
N CYS A 331 -0.73 1.26 14.95
CA CYS A 331 -0.95 -0.19 14.93
C CYS A 331 0.01 -0.98 14.01
N LEU A 332 0.65 -0.36 13.03
CA LEU A 332 1.57 -1.01 12.11
C LEU A 332 2.89 -0.26 11.97
N ASN A 333 2.84 0.98 11.46
CA ASN A 333 4.05 1.66 11.00
C ASN A 333 5.04 2.00 12.13
N PRO A 334 4.63 2.40 13.35
CA PRO A 334 5.56 2.60 14.47
C PRO A 334 6.25 1.32 14.87
N LEU A 335 5.51 0.20 14.95
CA LEU A 335 6.05 -1.11 15.31
C LEU A 335 7.16 -1.54 14.35
N HIS A 336 6.86 -1.43 13.06
CA HIS A 336 7.79 -1.76 11.98
C HIS A 336 9.05 -0.89 12.01
N THR A 337 8.91 0.42 12.30
CA THR A 337 10.06 1.34 12.40
C THR A 337 10.91 1.05 13.62
N ALA A 338 10.31 0.87 14.78
CA ALA A 338 11.07 0.64 16.02
C ALA A 338 11.91 -0.65 15.93
N MET A 339 11.30 -1.75 15.47
CA MET A 339 12.00 -3.03 15.31
C MET A 339 13.12 -2.93 14.28
N SER A 340 12.90 -2.29 13.13
CA SER A 340 13.91 -2.21 12.07
C SER A 340 15.19 -1.48 12.49
N MET A 341 15.11 -0.50 13.40
CA MET A 341 16.30 0.17 13.94
C MET A 341 17.18 -0.82 14.71
N TYR A 342 16.58 -1.57 15.63
CA TYR A 342 17.30 -2.59 16.39
C TYR A 342 17.67 -3.80 15.54
N GLY A 343 16.86 -4.17 14.54
CA GLY A 343 17.21 -5.18 13.57
C GLY A 343 18.50 -4.87 12.82
N CYS A 344 18.64 -3.63 12.31
CA CYS A 344 19.88 -3.17 11.69
C CYS A 344 21.07 -3.20 12.66
N LEU A 345 20.88 -2.74 13.91
CA LEU A 345 21.93 -2.72 14.93
C LEU A 345 22.37 -4.14 15.34
N LEU A 346 21.45 -5.08 15.44
CA LEU A 346 21.70 -6.48 15.82
C LEU A 346 22.09 -7.37 14.62
N GLY A 347 22.12 -6.81 13.39
CA GLY A 347 22.58 -7.51 12.19
C GLY A 347 21.55 -8.42 11.52
N TYR A 348 20.26 -8.23 11.79
CA TYR A 348 19.18 -8.92 11.07
C TYR A 348 19.03 -8.42 9.65
N THR A 349 18.59 -9.30 8.77
CA THR A 349 18.34 -9.01 7.34
C THR A 349 16.89 -9.26 6.94
N LEU A 350 16.09 -9.90 7.80
CA LEU A 350 14.68 -10.18 7.60
C LEU A 350 13.88 -9.84 8.86
N ILE A 351 12.77 -9.15 8.68
CA ILE A 351 11.83 -8.79 9.75
C ILE A 351 11.26 -10.05 10.44
N CYS A 352 10.98 -11.11 9.68
CA CYS A 352 10.47 -12.36 10.27
C CYS A 352 11.50 -13.06 11.20
N ASP A 353 12.79 -12.80 11.02
CA ASP A 353 13.81 -13.32 11.93
C ASP A 353 13.95 -12.44 13.18
N GLU A 354 13.73 -11.12 13.07
CA GLU A 354 13.60 -10.23 14.22
C GLU A 354 12.44 -10.67 15.14
N MET A 355 11.34 -11.15 14.56
CA MET A 355 10.18 -11.64 15.33
C MET A 355 10.42 -12.98 16.05
N LYS A 356 11.57 -13.61 15.88
CA LYS A 356 12.03 -14.76 16.68
C LYS A 356 12.89 -14.34 17.88
N ASP A 357 13.27 -13.06 17.93
CA ASP A 357 14.07 -12.46 19.00
C ASP A 357 13.14 -11.86 20.06
N GLU A 358 13.15 -12.44 21.27
CA GLU A 358 12.27 -12.02 22.35
C GLU A 358 12.46 -10.54 22.76
N ASP A 359 13.69 -10.02 22.68
CA ASP A 359 13.99 -8.63 23.06
C ASP A 359 13.32 -7.65 22.07
N ILE A 360 13.37 -7.96 20.75
CA ILE A 360 12.69 -7.16 19.73
C ILE A 360 11.17 -7.33 19.81
N VAL A 361 10.67 -8.55 20.04
CA VAL A 361 9.24 -8.81 20.22
C VAL A 361 8.69 -8.03 21.42
N ASN A 362 9.45 -7.95 22.53
CA ASN A 362 9.05 -7.17 23.70
C ASN A 362 8.99 -5.68 23.38
N LEU A 363 9.95 -5.13 22.60
CA LEU A 363 9.89 -3.75 22.10
C LEU A 363 8.60 -3.49 21.31
N VAL A 364 8.30 -4.35 20.34
CA VAL A 364 7.10 -4.25 19.49
C VAL A 364 5.82 -4.31 20.34
N LYS A 365 5.74 -5.27 21.25
CA LYS A 365 4.56 -5.43 22.13
C LYS A 365 4.41 -4.25 23.09
N ARG A 366 5.49 -3.76 23.70
CA ARG A 366 5.47 -2.59 24.56
C ARG A 366 4.95 -1.37 23.81
N LEU A 367 5.52 -1.11 22.63
CA LEU A 367 5.14 0.02 21.78
C LEU A 367 3.67 -0.05 21.37
N GLY A 368 3.21 -1.19 20.88
CA GLY A 368 1.86 -1.36 20.36
C GLY A 368 0.78 -1.39 21.44
N TYR A 369 0.91 -2.31 22.41
CA TYR A 369 -0.15 -2.59 23.38
C TYR A 369 -0.15 -1.66 24.59
N VAL A 370 1.04 -1.25 25.04
CA VAL A 370 1.17 -0.48 26.30
C VAL A 370 1.24 1.02 26.05
N GLU A 371 1.95 1.43 25.00
CA GLU A 371 2.14 2.86 24.71
C GLU A 371 1.16 3.38 23.64
N GLY A 372 0.93 2.62 22.58
CA GLY A 372 0.08 3.04 21.47
C GLY A 372 -1.43 2.92 21.76
N LEU A 373 -1.89 1.70 22.11
CA LEU A 373 -3.33 1.44 22.31
C LEU A 373 -4.04 2.39 23.26
N PRO A 374 -3.46 2.83 24.41
CA PRO A 374 -4.15 3.73 25.33
C PRO A 374 -4.53 5.10 24.79
N VAL A 375 -3.96 5.51 23.64
CA VAL A 375 -4.18 6.81 23.00
C VAL A 375 -4.47 6.70 21.49
N VAL A 376 -4.70 5.48 21.00
CA VAL A 376 -4.97 5.22 19.59
C VAL A 376 -6.25 5.91 19.12
N VAL A 377 -6.22 6.39 17.90
CA VAL A 377 -7.45 6.80 17.20
C VAL A 377 -8.24 5.54 16.87
N ASP A 378 -9.42 5.37 17.46
CA ASP A 378 -10.28 4.20 17.26
C ASP A 378 -11.39 4.51 16.22
N PRO A 379 -11.30 3.95 15.01
CA PRO A 379 -12.28 4.20 13.94
C PRO A 379 -13.62 3.47 14.16
N LYS A 380 -13.73 2.61 15.17
CA LYS A 380 -14.92 1.80 15.54
C LYS A 380 -15.32 0.71 14.54
N ILE A 381 -14.86 0.76 13.30
CA ILE A 381 -15.15 -0.23 12.25
C ILE A 381 -14.09 -1.32 12.15
N VAL A 382 -12.85 -1.00 12.54
CA VAL A 382 -11.72 -1.93 12.65
C VAL A 382 -11.17 -1.82 14.07
N SER A 383 -11.10 -2.94 14.79
CA SER A 383 -10.56 -2.93 16.15
C SER A 383 -9.05 -2.68 16.14
N PRO A 384 -8.54 -1.60 16.77
CA PRO A 384 -7.10 -1.34 16.85
C PRO A 384 -6.34 -2.50 17.49
N LYS A 385 -6.90 -3.11 18.54
CA LYS A 385 -6.27 -4.26 19.20
C LYS A 385 -6.19 -5.48 18.28
N ALA A 386 -7.28 -5.83 17.60
CA ALA A 386 -7.29 -6.96 16.67
C ALA A 386 -6.32 -6.73 15.50
N PHE A 387 -6.19 -5.47 15.04
CA PHE A 387 -5.24 -5.10 14.01
C PHE A 387 -3.79 -5.29 14.47
N ILE A 388 -3.44 -4.86 15.71
CA ILE A 388 -2.08 -5.10 16.28
C ILE A 388 -1.85 -6.60 16.46
N ASP A 389 -2.85 -7.36 16.96
CA ASP A 389 -2.74 -8.81 17.14
C ASP A 389 -2.37 -9.50 15.81
N GLU A 390 -3.02 -9.12 14.70
CA GLU A 390 -2.73 -9.63 13.37
C GLU A 390 -1.33 -9.19 12.87
N VAL A 391 -0.95 -7.94 13.10
CA VAL A 391 0.38 -7.44 12.73
C VAL A 391 1.48 -8.24 13.44
N VAL A 392 1.35 -8.42 14.75
CA VAL A 392 2.39 -9.04 15.59
C VAL A 392 2.45 -10.57 15.39
N ASN A 393 1.30 -11.23 15.19
CA ASN A 393 1.24 -12.68 15.17
C ASN A 393 1.24 -13.27 13.74
N ASP A 394 0.75 -12.51 12.75
CA ASP A 394 0.55 -13.05 11.41
C ASP A 394 1.43 -12.37 10.35
N ARG A 395 1.61 -11.05 10.40
CA ARG A 395 2.28 -10.30 9.34
C ARG A 395 3.79 -10.20 9.52
N LEU A 396 4.24 -9.67 10.66
CA LEU A 396 5.66 -9.48 10.94
C LEU A 396 6.45 -10.81 10.98
N PRO A 397 5.92 -11.92 11.56
CA PRO A 397 6.63 -13.20 11.58
C PRO A 397 6.53 -14.00 10.28
N ASN A 398 5.81 -13.52 9.26
CA ASN A 398 5.57 -14.28 8.03
C ASN A 398 6.86 -14.48 7.21
N PRO A 399 7.35 -15.74 7.05
CA PRO A 399 8.64 -16.02 6.40
C PRO A 399 8.64 -15.81 4.87
N PHE A 400 7.49 -15.57 4.28
CA PHE A 400 7.36 -15.23 2.86
C PHE A 400 7.45 -13.73 2.58
N MET A 401 7.42 -12.88 3.63
CA MET A 401 7.59 -11.44 3.46
C MET A 401 9.09 -11.11 3.40
N PRO A 402 9.61 -10.70 2.23
CA PRO A 402 11.04 -10.42 2.07
C PRO A 402 11.38 -9.01 2.57
N ASP A 403 10.90 -8.65 3.76
CA ASP A 403 11.13 -7.34 4.33
C ASP A 403 12.49 -7.28 5.03
N ASP A 404 13.38 -6.44 4.49
CA ASP A 404 14.69 -6.12 5.05
C ASP A 404 14.54 -4.90 5.97
N PRO A 405 15.04 -4.94 7.23
CA PRO A 405 15.00 -3.79 8.14
C PRO A 405 15.61 -2.52 7.55
N ARG A 406 16.65 -2.64 6.69
CA ARG A 406 17.24 -1.47 6.01
C ARG A 406 16.26 -0.81 5.04
N ARG A 407 15.41 -1.59 4.36
CA ARG A 407 14.35 -1.04 3.50
C ARG A 407 13.33 -0.26 4.34
N ILE A 408 12.99 -0.73 5.51
CA ILE A 408 12.08 -0.04 6.43
C ILE A 408 12.72 1.23 7.00
N ALA A 409 14.04 1.21 7.24
CA ALA A 409 14.82 2.33 7.74
C ALA A 409 15.01 3.48 6.72
N THR A 410 14.70 3.27 5.43
CA THR A 410 14.71 4.34 4.42
C THR A 410 13.78 5.48 4.84
N ASP A 411 14.19 6.74 4.63
CA ASP A 411 13.40 7.96 4.90
C ASP A 411 12.87 8.06 6.35
N THR A 412 13.62 7.59 7.33
CA THR A 412 13.17 7.59 8.75
C THR A 412 12.96 9.00 9.28
N SER A 413 13.76 9.99 8.86
CA SER A 413 13.56 11.39 9.23
C SER A 413 12.19 11.96 8.84
N GLN A 414 11.58 11.41 7.78
CA GLN A 414 10.24 11.78 7.32
C GLN A 414 9.12 11.00 8.04
N LYS A 415 9.49 10.07 8.89
CA LYS A 415 8.56 9.09 9.50
C LYS A 415 8.44 9.21 11.00
N VAL A 416 9.52 9.55 11.71
CA VAL A 416 9.56 9.52 13.19
C VAL A 416 8.52 10.44 13.83
N GLY A 417 8.23 11.60 13.22
CA GLY A 417 7.21 12.53 13.71
C GLY A 417 5.82 11.90 13.71
N ILE A 418 5.38 11.39 12.56
CA ILE A 418 4.05 10.78 12.44
C ILE A 418 3.96 9.45 13.18
N ARG A 419 5.06 8.69 13.30
CA ARG A 419 5.06 7.34 13.91
C ARG A 419 5.24 7.35 15.42
N PHE A 420 5.95 8.33 15.98
CA PHE A 420 6.20 8.43 17.42
C PHE A 420 5.70 9.74 18.01
N GLY A 421 5.96 10.87 17.36
CA GLY A 421 5.55 12.19 17.81
C GLY A 421 4.04 12.33 17.99
N GLU A 422 3.24 11.77 17.08
CA GLU A 422 1.77 11.82 17.19
C GLU A 422 1.25 11.06 18.42
N THR A 423 1.87 9.94 18.79
CA THR A 423 1.55 9.23 20.05
C THR A 423 1.91 10.08 21.27
N VAL A 424 3.06 10.74 21.27
CA VAL A 424 3.46 11.64 22.36
C VAL A 424 2.50 12.82 22.49
N LYS A 425 2.09 13.45 21.37
CA LYS A 425 1.05 14.49 21.38
C LYS A 425 -0.26 13.99 21.98
N SER A 426 -0.64 12.77 21.64
CA SER A 426 -1.87 12.16 22.15
C SER A 426 -1.79 11.93 23.66
N TYR A 427 -0.62 11.55 24.19
CA TYR A 427 -0.38 11.48 25.65
C TYR A 427 -0.52 12.84 26.31
N ILE A 428 0.10 13.88 25.74
CA ILE A 428 0.01 15.25 26.25
C ILE A 428 -1.44 15.72 26.26
N ALA A 429 -2.16 15.54 25.16
CA ALA A 429 -3.55 15.94 25.02
C ALA A 429 -4.49 15.19 26.00
N ALA A 430 -4.16 13.92 26.32
CA ALA A 430 -4.91 13.10 27.27
C ALA A 430 -4.49 13.31 28.73
N GLY A 431 -3.50 14.18 29.02
CA GLY A 431 -2.97 14.40 30.37
C GLY A 431 -2.31 13.17 31.00
N LYS A 432 -1.79 12.25 30.16
CA LYS A 432 -1.11 11.04 30.61
C LYS A 432 0.37 11.34 30.95
N ASP A 433 0.94 10.55 31.85
CA ASP A 433 2.34 10.70 32.21
C ASP A 433 3.26 10.24 31.08
N LEU A 434 4.09 11.14 30.56
CA LEU A 434 5.09 10.82 29.56
C LEU A 434 6.19 9.87 30.06
N ASN A 435 6.36 9.76 31.40
CA ASN A 435 7.30 8.81 31.97
C ASN A 435 6.86 7.34 31.79
N ASP A 436 5.61 7.07 31.40
CA ASP A 436 5.14 5.73 31.05
C ASP A 436 5.69 5.24 29.70
N LEU A 437 6.17 6.18 28.86
CA LEU A 437 6.74 5.88 27.54
C LEU A 437 8.19 5.39 27.68
N VAL A 438 8.45 4.16 27.29
CA VAL A 438 9.77 3.49 27.30
C VAL A 438 10.17 3.10 25.87
N ALA A 439 9.27 2.48 25.11
CA ALA A 439 9.57 1.97 23.78
C ALA A 439 9.76 3.10 22.76
N ILE A 440 9.00 4.20 22.84
CA ILE A 440 9.20 5.36 21.96
C ILE A 440 10.59 5.99 22.18
N PRO A 441 11.04 6.31 23.41
CA PRO A 441 12.41 6.76 23.67
C PRO A 441 13.47 5.75 23.20
N LEU A 442 13.26 4.44 23.38
CA LEU A 442 14.16 3.41 22.86
C LEU A 442 14.26 3.46 21.34
N ALA A 443 13.13 3.56 20.64
CA ALA A 443 13.11 3.61 19.18
C ALA A 443 13.86 4.84 18.63
N ILE A 444 13.69 6.01 19.26
CA ILE A 444 14.37 7.24 18.87
C ILE A 444 15.89 7.16 19.17
N ALA A 445 16.27 6.68 20.34
CA ALA A 445 17.68 6.46 20.69
C ALA A 445 18.33 5.42 19.75
N GLY A 446 17.62 4.34 19.43
CA GLY A 446 18.03 3.34 18.44
C GLY A 446 18.26 3.94 17.06
N TRP A 447 17.39 4.86 16.60
CA TRP A 447 17.56 5.54 15.32
C TRP A 447 18.82 6.43 15.32
N PHE A 448 19.06 7.23 16.34
CA PHE A 448 20.30 8.01 16.44
C PHE A 448 21.54 7.12 16.48
N ARG A 449 21.46 5.98 17.15
CA ARG A 449 22.54 4.99 17.18
C ARG A 449 22.79 4.36 15.82
N TYR A 450 21.72 4.05 15.06
CA TYR A 450 21.77 3.56 13.68
C TYR A 450 22.48 4.55 12.74
N LEU A 451 22.28 5.86 12.93
CA LEU A 451 22.93 6.90 12.12
C LEU A 451 24.45 6.95 12.28
N LEU A 452 25.03 6.33 13.32
CA LEU A 452 26.48 6.19 13.47
C LEU A 452 27.10 5.16 12.52
N ALA A 453 26.30 4.44 11.73
CA ALA A 453 26.73 3.49 10.70
C ALA A 453 27.61 2.32 11.20
N VAL A 454 27.44 1.92 12.47
CA VAL A 454 28.17 0.79 13.08
C VAL A 454 27.17 -0.09 13.83
N ASN A 455 27.19 -1.40 13.62
CA ASN A 455 26.31 -2.33 14.30
C ASN A 455 26.76 -2.65 15.74
N ASP A 456 26.03 -3.50 16.45
CA ASP A 456 26.30 -3.81 17.86
C ASP A 456 27.53 -4.75 18.06
N ASN A 457 28.14 -5.24 16.96
CA ASN A 457 29.41 -5.99 16.95
C ASN A 457 30.60 -5.11 16.56
N GLY A 458 30.40 -3.83 16.20
CA GLY A 458 31.45 -2.92 15.75
C GLY A 458 31.72 -2.96 14.26
N GLU A 459 30.86 -3.59 13.48
CA GLU A 459 30.99 -3.67 12.03
C GLU A 459 30.30 -2.48 11.38
N ALA A 460 30.97 -1.83 10.42
CA ALA A 460 30.40 -0.73 9.66
C ALA A 460 29.31 -1.23 8.69
N PHE A 461 28.26 -0.46 8.54
CA PHE A 461 27.21 -0.70 7.54
C PHE A 461 26.80 0.60 6.85
N GLU A 462 26.17 0.48 5.69
CA GLU A 462 25.62 1.64 4.98
C GLU A 462 24.25 2.02 5.57
N VAL A 463 24.12 3.28 6.00
CA VAL A 463 22.83 3.85 6.43
C VAL A 463 21.94 4.03 5.20
N SER A 464 20.70 3.59 5.31
CA SER A 464 19.70 3.67 4.25
C SER A 464 19.49 5.10 3.75
N PRO A 465 19.05 5.30 2.49
CA PRO A 465 18.74 6.63 1.98
C PRO A 465 17.75 7.39 2.86
N ASP A 466 18.06 8.65 3.15
CA ASP A 466 17.23 9.53 3.96
C ASP A 466 17.57 11.00 3.60
N PRO A 467 16.58 11.88 3.36
CA PRO A 467 16.82 13.27 2.96
C PRO A 467 17.65 14.08 3.97
N LEU A 468 17.59 13.76 5.26
CA LEU A 468 18.31 14.46 6.32
C LEU A 468 19.51 13.67 6.85
N LYS A 469 19.91 12.58 6.20
CA LYS A 469 21.01 11.72 6.66
C LYS A 469 22.30 12.48 6.91
N GLU A 470 22.78 13.21 5.90
CA GLU A 470 24.04 13.95 6.00
C GLU A 470 23.98 15.06 7.06
N GLU A 471 22.84 15.75 7.18
CA GLU A 471 22.65 16.78 8.19
C GLU A 471 22.73 16.16 9.61
N PHE A 472 22.03 15.07 9.85
CA PHE A 472 21.99 14.43 11.17
C PHE A 472 23.33 13.79 11.52
N GLN A 473 23.98 13.11 10.57
CA GLN A 473 25.31 12.55 10.77
C GLN A 473 26.34 13.64 11.09
N SER A 474 26.25 14.82 10.44
CA SER A 474 27.15 15.94 10.74
C SER A 474 26.97 16.48 12.17
N LYS A 475 25.73 16.51 12.68
CA LYS A 475 25.43 16.94 14.05
C LYS A 475 25.84 15.88 15.11
N LEU A 476 25.96 14.62 14.71
CA LEU A 476 26.46 13.53 15.54
C LEU A 476 27.98 13.36 15.43
N ALA A 477 28.67 14.23 14.67
CA ALA A 477 30.12 14.17 14.51
C ALA A 477 30.86 14.22 15.86
N GLY A 478 31.92 13.41 16.01
CA GLY A 478 32.68 13.28 17.24
C GLY A 478 32.14 12.29 18.25
N ILE A 479 30.93 11.74 18.02
CA ILE A 479 30.43 10.60 18.81
C ILE A 479 31.09 9.33 18.31
N VAL A 480 31.67 8.56 19.22
CA VAL A 480 32.39 7.32 18.92
C VAL A 480 31.66 6.15 19.59
N TRP A 481 31.30 5.14 18.79
CA TRP A 481 30.80 3.88 19.32
C TRP A 481 31.86 3.21 20.20
N ASN A 482 31.47 2.58 21.25
CA ASN A 482 32.32 2.02 22.30
C ASN A 482 33.03 3.08 23.18
N ASP A 483 32.60 4.35 23.09
CA ASP A 483 33.04 5.41 24.00
C ASP A 483 31.87 6.32 24.45
N PRO A 484 31.13 5.96 25.51
CA PRO A 484 30.04 6.79 26.03
C PRO A 484 30.48 8.20 26.39
N SER A 485 31.78 8.40 26.72
CA SER A 485 32.30 9.72 27.09
C SER A 485 32.42 10.68 25.91
N SER A 486 32.35 10.19 24.70
CA SER A 486 32.32 11.01 23.46
C SER A 486 31.01 11.80 23.29
N TYR A 487 29.93 11.38 23.96
CA TYR A 487 28.68 12.13 24.00
C TYR A 487 28.80 13.40 24.85
N LYS A 488 28.45 14.55 24.28
CA LYS A 488 28.54 15.88 24.92
C LYS A 488 27.23 16.67 24.79
N GLY A 489 26.09 15.99 24.65
CA GLY A 489 24.78 16.64 24.47
C GLY A 489 24.41 16.96 23.03
N GLN A 490 25.02 16.29 22.04
CA GLN A 490 24.76 16.54 20.62
C GLN A 490 23.29 16.29 20.20
N LEU A 491 22.55 15.45 20.91
CA LEU A 491 21.16 15.16 20.59
C LEU A 491 20.19 16.29 20.93
N SER A 492 20.53 17.17 21.87
CA SER A 492 19.60 18.22 22.34
C SER A 492 19.07 19.09 21.21
N ALA A 493 19.93 19.57 20.29
CA ALA A 493 19.53 20.38 19.15
C ALA A 493 18.70 19.59 18.13
N LEU A 494 18.92 18.28 18.02
CA LEU A 494 18.14 17.40 17.13
C LEU A 494 16.76 17.15 17.72
N LEU A 495 16.66 16.88 19.01
CA LEU A 495 15.41 16.60 19.74
C LEU A 495 14.48 17.81 19.85
N ALA A 496 14.98 19.02 19.64
CA ALA A 496 14.19 20.25 19.55
C ALA A 496 13.53 20.44 18.18
N ASN A 497 13.86 19.62 17.17
CA ASN A 497 13.39 19.81 15.79
C ASN A 497 11.94 19.33 15.61
N GLU A 498 10.97 20.20 15.83
CA GLU A 498 9.55 19.92 15.67
C GLU A 498 9.17 19.58 14.21
N SER A 499 9.93 20.03 13.20
CA SER A 499 9.63 19.70 11.81
C SER A 499 9.88 18.23 11.48
N VAL A 500 10.77 17.56 12.22
CA VAL A 500 11.09 16.14 12.09
C VAL A 500 10.27 15.28 13.06
N PHE A 501 10.22 15.71 14.32
CA PHE A 501 9.62 14.90 15.38
C PHE A 501 8.15 15.23 15.68
N HIS A 502 7.61 16.30 15.14
CA HIS A 502 6.29 16.85 15.45
C HIS A 502 6.12 17.30 16.92
N VAL A 503 7.14 17.15 17.74
CA VAL A 503 7.22 17.52 19.16
C VAL A 503 8.62 18.06 19.43
N ASP A 504 8.71 19.12 20.23
CA ASP A 504 9.97 19.52 20.85
C ASP A 504 10.20 18.66 22.10
N TYR A 505 10.98 17.60 21.94
CA TYR A 505 11.26 16.67 23.04
C TYR A 505 12.00 17.35 24.22
N THR A 506 12.76 18.41 23.95
CA THR A 506 13.51 19.13 25.04
C THR A 506 12.60 19.78 26.07
N LYS A 507 11.32 20.01 25.70
CA LYS A 507 10.27 20.50 26.61
C LYS A 507 9.55 19.38 27.36
N THR A 508 10.01 18.14 27.22
CA THR A 508 9.40 16.95 27.82
C THR A 508 10.42 16.16 28.64
N PRO A 509 10.02 15.31 29.58
CA PRO A 509 10.94 14.43 30.30
C PRO A 509 11.62 13.41 29.41
N LEU A 510 11.10 13.20 28.17
CA LEU A 510 11.58 12.18 27.25
C LEU A 510 12.95 12.49 26.66
N ALA A 511 13.33 13.77 26.50
CA ALA A 511 14.65 14.13 25.99
C ALA A 511 15.76 13.51 26.82
N LYS A 512 15.69 13.69 28.15
CA LYS A 512 16.66 13.11 29.07
C LYS A 512 16.74 11.59 28.96
N ARG A 513 15.57 10.92 28.86
CA ARG A 513 15.51 9.45 28.71
C ARG A 513 16.11 8.99 27.39
N ILE A 514 15.83 9.67 26.28
CA ILE A 514 16.41 9.37 24.98
C ILE A 514 17.94 9.50 25.02
N GLU A 515 18.46 10.56 25.61
CA GLU A 515 19.90 10.77 25.77
C GLU A 515 20.55 9.70 26.66
N GLU A 516 19.93 9.34 27.78
CA GLU A 516 20.40 8.27 28.67
C GLU A 516 20.45 6.92 27.92
N TYR A 517 19.42 6.59 27.16
CA TYR A 517 19.40 5.38 26.35
C TYR A 517 20.46 5.42 25.23
N PHE A 518 20.62 6.55 24.59
CA PHE A 518 21.64 6.71 23.56
C PHE A 518 23.06 6.51 24.13
N VAL A 519 23.35 7.08 25.30
CA VAL A 519 24.64 6.91 26.00
C VAL A 519 24.87 5.42 26.34
N LYS A 520 23.84 4.71 26.83
CA LYS A 520 23.92 3.26 27.08
C LYS A 520 24.23 2.48 25.79
N LEU A 521 23.65 2.88 24.64
CA LEU A 521 23.92 2.28 23.33
C LEU A 521 25.34 2.52 22.80
N LEU A 522 26.10 3.44 23.37
CA LEU A 522 27.51 3.69 23.06
C LEU A 522 28.49 2.80 23.86
N ALA A 523 28.00 1.95 24.76
CA ALA A 523 28.86 1.19 25.67
C ALA A 523 29.61 0.02 25.01
N GLY A 524 29.51 -0.16 23.70
CA GLY A 524 30.24 -1.17 22.95
C GLY A 524 29.43 -2.43 22.63
N PRO A 525 30.09 -3.56 22.33
CA PRO A 525 29.42 -4.78 21.87
C PRO A 525 28.36 -5.29 22.85
N GLY A 526 27.19 -5.66 22.32
CA GLY A 526 26.05 -6.16 23.09
C GLY A 526 25.24 -5.07 23.80
N SER A 527 25.59 -3.79 23.66
CA SER A 527 24.91 -2.70 24.36
C SER A 527 23.46 -2.49 23.91
N ALA A 528 23.17 -2.70 22.62
CA ALA A 528 21.81 -2.59 22.10
C ALA A 528 20.90 -3.67 22.70
N ARG A 529 21.34 -4.92 22.69
CA ARG A 529 20.63 -6.04 23.31
C ARG A 529 20.44 -5.84 24.81
N LYS A 530 21.50 -5.46 25.49
CA LYS A 530 21.45 -5.21 26.93
C LYS A 530 20.44 -4.13 27.30
N LEU A 531 20.41 -3.03 26.54
CA LEU A 531 19.46 -1.94 26.78
C LEU A 531 18.00 -2.42 26.63
N LEU A 532 17.69 -3.19 25.57
CA LEU A 532 16.35 -3.75 25.40
C LEU A 532 15.96 -4.63 26.61
N GLN A 533 16.86 -5.50 27.05
CA GLN A 533 16.63 -6.40 28.19
C GLN A 533 16.46 -5.66 29.52
N ASP A 534 17.20 -4.59 29.75
CA ASP A 534 17.12 -3.83 30.99
C ASP A 534 15.83 -2.99 31.09
N GLU A 535 15.31 -2.50 29.97
CA GLU A 535 14.20 -1.54 29.95
C GLU A 535 12.83 -2.20 29.62
N LEU A 536 12.82 -3.41 29.06
CA LEU A 536 11.59 -4.07 28.57
C LEU A 536 11.19 -5.35 29.32
N LYS A 537 11.89 -5.66 30.43
CA LYS A 537 11.55 -6.81 31.30
C LYS A 537 10.31 -6.60 32.13
#